data_67d26ec1279c0ff0e2f7dbef9e439f02
#
_entry.id   67d26ec1279c0ff0e2f7dbef9e439f02
#
_cell.length_a   1.000
_cell.length_b   1.000
_cell.length_c   1.000
_cell.angle_alpha   90.00
_cell.angle_beta   90.00
_cell.angle_gamma   90.00
#
_symmetry.space_group_name_H-M   'P 1'
#
loop_
_entity.id
_entity.type
_entity.pdbx_description
1 polymer ?
#
loop_
_entity_poly.entity_id
_entity_poly.type
_entity_poly.pdbx_seq_one_letter_code
_entity_poly.pdbx_strand_id
1 'polypeptide(L)'
;MKAFKAYDIRGEWGTDINADIAYRIGYFLPDILDTDTYLVGRDMRLSSDTMFEALTRGLTDRGKNVDSIGLSTTPMVYWSTAKYGYGASVQITASHNPKNHNGLKISAKDALPVGYDTGLNRLEALVESDKPTVPCAQKGQIREKDVYADYLAFQKQFVGDLSNLNIAVDCSNGMSSLFVHELIGKAHYINDTLDGNFPNHEPNPLEANAQEQIKALVLKEKCDIGLLFDGDADRITFIDEKGRFISPDLIIAFLGDYFIGEQKQKGIVLQDIRSSRAIQEYLDHNQAKVETWRVGRAYAALKLRELDGCYGGELAGHYYFRDFYYSDSALLAASIVLRLLAERKKGGKTMSQIIDEITPYSNSGEINFKIERKQEAMDAVRDHFMSLAKPERFLDFDGYRLDYPDWWLNIRPSNTEPYLRFLCEAKSEAKLKEIIETVKGIVAEHS
;
A
#
# COMPACT_ATOMS: atom_id res chain seq x y z
N MET A 1 -16.54 -6.09 16.29
CA MET A 1 -15.55 -7.23 16.12
C MET A 1 -14.12 -6.72 15.98
N LYS A 2 -13.14 -7.46 16.53
CA LYS A 2 -11.73 -7.04 16.45
C LYS A 2 -11.15 -7.07 15.01
N ALA A 3 -11.72 -7.89 14.14
CA ALA A 3 -11.29 -8.02 12.75
C ALA A 3 -11.68 -6.84 11.85
N PHE A 4 -12.75 -6.11 12.15
CA PHE A 4 -13.16 -4.96 11.36
C PHE A 4 -12.27 -3.74 11.66
N LYS A 5 -11.53 -3.29 10.65
CA LYS A 5 -10.57 -2.19 10.75
C LYS A 5 -11.05 -0.98 9.95
N ALA A 6 -10.29 0.11 10.00
CA ALA A 6 -10.64 1.34 9.30
C ALA A 6 -10.79 1.17 7.77
N TYR A 7 -10.05 0.22 7.16
CA TYR A 7 -9.96 0.10 5.69
C TYR A 7 -10.31 -1.27 5.14
N ASP A 8 -10.32 -2.30 5.97
CA ASP A 8 -10.52 -3.70 5.57
C ASP A 8 -10.99 -4.55 6.77
N ILE A 9 -11.22 -5.82 6.52
CA ILE A 9 -11.46 -6.81 7.55
C ILE A 9 -10.19 -7.65 7.65
N ARG A 10 -9.55 -7.71 8.84
CA ARG A 10 -8.28 -8.40 9.01
C ARG A 10 -8.08 -8.85 10.45
N GLY A 11 -7.67 -10.11 10.65
CA GLY A 11 -7.42 -10.64 11.97
C GLY A 11 -6.74 -11.99 11.96
N GLU A 12 -6.42 -12.50 13.13
CA GLU A 12 -5.88 -13.83 13.31
C GLU A 12 -6.94 -14.88 12.99
N TRP A 13 -6.58 -15.81 12.10
CA TRP A 13 -7.49 -16.88 11.66
C TRP A 13 -7.79 -17.84 12.81
N GLY A 14 -9.07 -18.15 13.00
CA GLY A 14 -9.57 -18.97 14.08
C GLY A 14 -9.89 -18.19 15.37
N THR A 15 -9.28 -17.03 15.57
CA THR A 15 -9.47 -16.19 16.76
C THR A 15 -10.34 -14.96 16.46
N ASP A 16 -9.87 -14.09 15.55
CA ASP A 16 -10.53 -12.83 15.21
C ASP A 16 -11.49 -12.99 14.02
N ILE A 17 -11.18 -13.92 13.10
CA ILE A 17 -11.94 -14.27 11.92
C ILE A 17 -11.86 -15.79 11.66
N ASN A 18 -12.96 -16.39 11.25
CA ASN A 18 -13.07 -17.83 10.95
C ASN A 18 -14.07 -18.08 9.82
N ALA A 19 -14.30 -19.34 9.47
CA ALA A 19 -15.22 -19.74 8.40
C ALA A 19 -16.66 -19.28 8.64
N ASP A 20 -17.16 -19.31 9.89
CA ASP A 20 -18.52 -18.89 10.20
C ASP A 20 -18.69 -17.38 10.04
N ILE A 21 -17.70 -16.59 10.48
CA ILE A 21 -17.67 -15.14 10.28
C ILE A 21 -17.57 -14.82 8.79
N ALA A 22 -16.70 -15.50 8.04
CA ALA A 22 -16.56 -15.32 6.60
C ALA A 22 -17.87 -15.66 5.84
N TYR A 23 -18.57 -16.72 6.23
CA TYR A 23 -19.89 -17.05 5.71
C TYR A 23 -20.90 -15.95 5.98
N ARG A 24 -20.98 -15.44 7.21
CA ARG A 24 -21.90 -14.35 7.57
C ARG A 24 -21.56 -13.04 6.84
N ILE A 25 -20.27 -12.74 6.66
CA ILE A 25 -19.84 -11.61 5.82
C ILE A 25 -20.39 -11.78 4.40
N GLY A 26 -20.16 -12.92 3.75
CA GLY A 26 -20.69 -13.19 2.42
C GLY A 26 -22.22 -13.13 2.36
N TYR A 27 -22.89 -13.64 3.38
CA TYR A 27 -24.35 -13.63 3.46
C TYR A 27 -24.93 -12.21 3.57
N PHE A 28 -24.32 -11.33 4.35
CA PHE A 28 -24.81 -9.96 4.59
C PHE A 28 -24.19 -8.90 3.67
N LEU A 29 -23.14 -9.21 2.93
CA LEU A 29 -22.51 -8.26 2.01
C LEU A 29 -23.50 -7.68 0.97
N PRO A 30 -24.50 -8.41 0.43
CA PRO A 30 -25.53 -7.89 -0.46
C PRO A 30 -26.42 -6.80 0.17
N ASP A 31 -26.52 -6.72 1.50
CA ASP A 31 -27.26 -5.65 2.18
C ASP A 31 -26.49 -4.32 2.20
N ILE A 32 -25.19 -4.34 1.86
CA ILE A 32 -24.30 -3.18 1.79
C ILE A 32 -23.98 -2.80 0.34
N LEU A 33 -23.69 -3.81 -0.48
CA LEU A 33 -23.33 -3.68 -1.90
C LEU A 33 -24.23 -4.59 -2.73
N ASP A 34 -25.39 -4.09 -3.13
CA ASP A 34 -26.34 -4.89 -3.92
C ASP A 34 -25.89 -4.96 -5.39
N THR A 35 -25.50 -6.17 -5.80
CA THR A 35 -25.16 -6.50 -7.18
C THR A 35 -25.53 -7.96 -7.44
N ASP A 36 -25.73 -8.32 -8.69
CA ASP A 36 -26.09 -9.71 -9.05
C ASP A 36 -24.88 -10.65 -9.05
N THR A 37 -23.70 -10.12 -9.31
CA THR A 37 -22.46 -10.91 -9.42
C THR A 37 -21.32 -10.20 -8.72
N TYR A 38 -20.61 -10.95 -7.87
CA TYR A 38 -19.41 -10.51 -7.15
C TYR A 38 -18.17 -11.10 -7.79
N LEU A 39 -17.13 -10.29 -7.99
CA LEU A 39 -15.80 -10.78 -8.36
C LEU A 39 -15.05 -11.15 -7.09
N VAL A 40 -14.51 -12.36 -7.01
CA VAL A 40 -13.76 -12.83 -5.84
C VAL A 40 -12.41 -13.39 -6.24
N GLY A 41 -11.35 -12.87 -5.64
CA GLY A 41 -10.00 -13.37 -5.74
C GLY A 41 -9.42 -13.73 -4.37
N ARG A 42 -8.33 -14.48 -4.33
CA ARG A 42 -7.63 -14.83 -3.09
C ARG A 42 -6.13 -14.89 -3.25
N ASP A 43 -5.43 -14.71 -2.15
CA ASP A 43 -4.01 -14.96 -2.06
C ASP A 43 -3.70 -16.44 -1.73
N MET A 44 -2.41 -16.75 -1.59
CA MET A 44 -1.88 -18.10 -1.33
C MET A 44 -1.86 -18.50 0.16
N ARG A 45 -2.43 -17.71 1.09
CA ARG A 45 -2.43 -18.03 2.52
C ARG A 45 -3.16 -19.34 2.79
N LEU A 46 -2.69 -20.08 3.81
CA LEU A 46 -3.19 -21.42 4.13
C LEU A 46 -4.71 -21.46 4.42
N SER A 47 -5.27 -20.38 4.90
CA SER A 47 -6.70 -20.27 5.22
C SER A 47 -7.54 -19.66 4.08
N SER A 48 -6.92 -19.21 2.98
CA SER A 48 -7.63 -18.48 1.93
C SER A 48 -8.66 -19.34 1.19
N ASP A 49 -8.38 -20.62 0.96
CA ASP A 49 -9.35 -21.53 0.34
C ASP A 49 -10.58 -21.76 1.23
N THR A 50 -10.36 -22.03 2.53
CA THR A 50 -11.47 -22.19 3.49
C THR A 50 -12.31 -20.93 3.61
N MET A 51 -11.64 -19.76 3.62
CA MET A 51 -12.32 -18.47 3.66
C MET A 51 -13.12 -18.20 2.38
N PHE A 52 -12.56 -18.55 1.21
CA PHE A 52 -13.23 -18.45 -0.09
C PHE A 52 -14.51 -19.30 -0.11
N GLU A 53 -14.42 -20.57 0.28
CA GLU A 53 -15.57 -21.46 0.33
C GLU A 53 -16.69 -20.92 1.24
N ALA A 54 -16.33 -20.42 2.41
CA ALA A 54 -17.29 -19.88 3.36
C ALA A 54 -17.94 -18.58 2.85
N LEU A 55 -17.14 -17.62 2.37
CA LEU A 55 -17.61 -16.35 1.84
C LEU A 55 -18.56 -16.55 0.64
N THR A 56 -18.13 -17.35 -0.32
CA THR A 56 -18.90 -17.59 -1.57
C THR A 56 -20.17 -18.38 -1.31
N ARG A 57 -20.15 -19.31 -0.36
CA ARG A 57 -21.38 -19.97 0.11
C ARG A 57 -22.36 -18.95 0.70
N GLY A 58 -21.90 -17.98 1.49
CA GLY A 58 -22.76 -16.92 2.03
C GLY A 58 -23.39 -16.09 0.92
N LEU A 59 -22.62 -15.67 -0.09
CA LEU A 59 -23.14 -14.94 -1.26
C LEU A 59 -24.14 -15.76 -2.06
N THR A 60 -23.82 -17.03 -2.35
CA THR A 60 -24.69 -17.89 -3.15
C THR A 60 -25.97 -18.27 -2.41
N ASP A 61 -25.95 -18.44 -1.10
CA ASP A 61 -27.13 -18.65 -0.26
C ASP A 61 -28.07 -17.42 -0.26
N ARG A 62 -27.56 -16.23 -0.61
CA ARG A 62 -28.34 -15.01 -0.87
C ARG A 62 -28.78 -14.87 -2.33
N GLY A 63 -28.59 -15.90 -3.17
CA GLY A 63 -28.95 -15.90 -4.59
C GLY A 63 -27.98 -15.07 -5.48
N LYS A 64 -26.84 -14.64 -4.94
CA LYS A 64 -25.86 -13.86 -5.69
C LYS A 64 -24.84 -14.76 -6.39
N ASN A 65 -24.48 -14.41 -7.63
CA ASN A 65 -23.44 -15.13 -8.35
C ASN A 65 -22.04 -14.67 -7.92
N VAL A 66 -21.08 -15.55 -8.11
CA VAL A 66 -19.66 -15.28 -7.89
C VAL A 66 -18.87 -15.64 -9.14
N ASP A 67 -18.13 -14.68 -9.67
CA ASP A 67 -17.09 -14.93 -10.65
C ASP A 67 -15.74 -15.00 -9.90
N SER A 68 -15.15 -16.19 -9.84
CA SER A 68 -13.88 -16.45 -9.17
C SER A 68 -12.73 -16.25 -10.15
N ILE A 69 -11.77 -15.42 -9.80
CA ILE A 69 -10.50 -15.29 -10.54
C ILE A 69 -9.36 -16.09 -9.92
N GLY A 70 -9.67 -16.95 -8.95
CA GLY A 70 -8.70 -17.84 -8.32
C GLY A 70 -7.62 -17.08 -7.54
N LEU A 71 -6.38 -17.59 -7.65
CA LEU A 71 -5.20 -16.92 -7.08
C LEU A 71 -4.92 -15.62 -7.82
N SER A 72 -4.85 -14.52 -7.08
CA SER A 72 -4.76 -13.17 -7.65
C SER A 72 -4.03 -12.21 -6.73
N THR A 73 -3.35 -11.24 -7.34
CA THR A 73 -2.90 -10.06 -6.59
C THR A 73 -4.10 -9.18 -6.23
N THR A 74 -3.99 -8.43 -5.14
CA THR A 74 -5.00 -7.42 -4.77
C THR A 74 -5.23 -6.40 -5.91
N PRO A 75 -4.19 -5.84 -6.56
CA PRO A 75 -4.38 -4.96 -7.71
C PRO A 75 -5.11 -5.60 -8.90
N MET A 76 -4.92 -6.91 -9.15
CA MET A 76 -5.63 -7.61 -10.21
C MET A 76 -7.15 -7.65 -9.98
N VAL A 77 -7.58 -7.81 -8.72
CA VAL A 77 -9.01 -7.72 -8.35
C VAL A 77 -9.54 -6.31 -8.58
N TYR A 78 -8.81 -5.27 -8.18
CA TYR A 78 -9.25 -3.88 -8.39
C TYR A 78 -9.40 -3.55 -9.87
N TRP A 79 -8.37 -3.86 -10.65
CA TRP A 79 -8.38 -3.64 -12.09
C TRP A 79 -9.55 -4.38 -12.76
N SER A 80 -9.74 -5.65 -12.41
CA SER A 80 -10.81 -6.48 -12.99
C SER A 80 -12.19 -5.99 -12.59
N THR A 81 -12.37 -5.50 -11.36
CA THR A 81 -13.62 -4.90 -10.89
C THR A 81 -14.03 -3.74 -11.79
N ALA A 82 -13.13 -2.80 -12.00
CA ALA A 82 -13.41 -1.62 -12.81
C ALA A 82 -13.45 -1.95 -14.31
N LYS A 83 -12.50 -2.74 -14.82
CA LYS A 83 -12.39 -3.11 -16.24
C LYS A 83 -13.62 -3.83 -16.76
N TYR A 84 -14.17 -4.76 -15.99
CA TYR A 84 -15.33 -5.56 -16.40
C TYR A 84 -16.66 -5.05 -15.82
N GLY A 85 -16.65 -3.96 -15.07
CA GLY A 85 -17.84 -3.29 -14.58
C GLY A 85 -18.58 -4.03 -13.47
N TYR A 86 -17.88 -4.79 -12.63
CA TYR A 86 -18.49 -5.43 -11.46
C TYR A 86 -18.98 -4.39 -10.46
N GLY A 87 -20.17 -4.61 -9.89
CA GLY A 87 -20.73 -3.75 -8.86
C GLY A 87 -20.03 -3.90 -7.50
N ALA A 88 -19.40 -5.05 -7.26
CA ALA A 88 -18.62 -5.31 -6.05
C ALA A 88 -17.59 -6.41 -6.29
N SER A 89 -16.51 -6.35 -5.50
CA SER A 89 -15.49 -7.40 -5.46
C SER A 89 -14.91 -7.59 -4.07
N VAL A 90 -14.30 -8.76 -3.87
CA VAL A 90 -13.60 -9.12 -2.64
C VAL A 90 -12.25 -9.76 -2.97
N GLN A 91 -11.19 -9.26 -2.40
CA GLN A 91 -9.90 -9.95 -2.33
C GLN A 91 -9.72 -10.55 -0.94
N ILE A 92 -9.50 -11.85 -0.88
CA ILE A 92 -9.19 -12.59 0.35
C ILE A 92 -7.68 -12.50 0.56
N THR A 93 -7.25 -11.78 1.58
CA THR A 93 -5.85 -11.54 1.91
C THR A 93 -5.69 -10.85 3.26
N ALA A 94 -4.56 -11.04 3.91
CA ALA A 94 -4.10 -10.19 5.00
C ALA A 94 -2.86 -9.35 4.63
N SER A 95 -2.56 -9.21 3.32
CA SER A 95 -1.46 -8.41 2.79
C SER A 95 -0.11 -8.79 3.45
N HIS A 96 0.49 -7.87 4.18
CA HIS A 96 1.78 -8.01 4.86
C HIS A 96 1.73 -8.60 6.28
N ASN A 97 0.54 -8.99 6.78
CA ASN A 97 0.42 -9.57 8.11
C ASN A 97 1.03 -10.98 8.18
N PRO A 98 1.40 -11.46 9.38
CA PRO A 98 1.94 -12.80 9.58
C PRO A 98 1.05 -13.92 9.02
N LYS A 99 1.63 -15.11 8.84
CA LYS A 99 0.99 -16.26 8.19
C LYS A 99 -0.31 -16.73 8.83
N ASN A 100 -0.49 -16.52 10.13
CA ASN A 100 -1.68 -16.88 10.88
C ASN A 100 -2.84 -15.89 10.75
N HIS A 101 -2.67 -14.81 9.98
CA HIS A 101 -3.71 -13.82 9.70
C HIS A 101 -4.36 -14.06 8.33
N ASN A 102 -5.62 -13.65 8.22
CA ASN A 102 -6.32 -13.50 6.94
C ASN A 102 -7.32 -12.35 7.01
N GLY A 103 -7.97 -12.05 5.88
CA GLY A 103 -8.89 -10.92 5.83
C GLY A 103 -9.55 -10.74 4.47
N LEU A 104 -10.27 -9.62 4.35
CA LEU A 104 -11.04 -9.27 3.17
C LEU A 104 -10.83 -7.79 2.84
N LYS A 105 -10.39 -7.50 1.62
CA LYS A 105 -10.43 -6.16 1.02
C LYS A 105 -11.64 -6.11 0.10
N ILE A 106 -12.62 -5.26 0.43
CA ILE A 106 -13.88 -5.14 -0.28
C ILE A 106 -13.86 -3.87 -1.12
N SER A 107 -14.29 -3.97 -2.37
CA SER A 107 -14.46 -2.82 -3.25
C SER A 107 -15.87 -2.79 -3.83
N ALA A 108 -16.42 -1.59 -3.98
CA ALA A 108 -17.62 -1.31 -4.74
C ALA A 108 -17.27 -1.12 -6.24
N LYS A 109 -18.28 -0.73 -7.04
CA LYS A 109 -18.13 -0.40 -8.45
C LYS A 109 -16.93 0.55 -8.67
N ASP A 110 -16.25 0.41 -9.82
CA ASP A 110 -15.06 1.18 -10.18
C ASP A 110 -13.88 1.03 -9.22
N ALA A 111 -13.81 -0.12 -8.52
CA ALA A 111 -12.80 -0.45 -7.51
C ALA A 111 -12.76 0.53 -6.31
N LEU A 112 -13.89 1.21 -6.01
CA LEU A 112 -13.99 2.10 -4.85
C LEU A 112 -13.81 1.28 -3.56
N PRO A 113 -12.83 1.61 -2.70
CA PRO A 113 -12.62 0.87 -1.47
C PRO A 113 -13.79 1.07 -0.49
N VAL A 114 -14.21 -0.02 0.15
CA VAL A 114 -15.20 0.02 1.22
C VAL A 114 -14.48 -0.01 2.56
N GLY A 115 -14.45 1.14 3.23
CA GLY A 115 -13.89 1.30 4.56
C GLY A 115 -14.96 1.25 5.66
N TYR A 116 -14.52 1.46 6.91
CA TYR A 116 -15.40 1.40 8.07
C TYR A 116 -16.57 2.39 7.94
N ASP A 117 -16.27 3.65 7.65
CA ASP A 117 -17.26 4.72 7.53
C ASP A 117 -18.12 4.63 6.25
N THR A 118 -17.72 3.83 5.27
CA THR A 118 -18.42 3.73 3.99
C THR A 118 -19.18 2.41 3.81
N GLY A 119 -19.20 1.53 4.82
CA GLY A 119 -20.00 0.32 4.76
C GLY A 119 -19.63 -0.79 5.73
N LEU A 120 -18.34 -0.94 6.10
CA LEU A 120 -17.91 -2.04 6.96
C LEU A 120 -18.55 -1.98 8.37
N ASN A 121 -18.81 -0.79 8.91
CA ASN A 121 -19.53 -0.63 10.18
C ASN A 121 -20.94 -1.25 10.14
N ARG A 122 -21.67 -1.05 9.04
CA ARG A 122 -23.01 -1.65 8.85
C ARG A 122 -22.90 -3.17 8.65
N LEU A 123 -21.89 -3.61 7.91
CA LEU A 123 -21.64 -5.04 7.70
C LEU A 123 -21.28 -5.71 9.04
N GLU A 124 -20.42 -5.11 9.86
CA GLU A 124 -20.06 -5.58 11.20
C GLU A 124 -21.32 -5.77 12.07
N ALA A 125 -22.17 -4.76 12.14
CA ALA A 125 -23.42 -4.81 12.92
C ALA A 125 -24.35 -5.97 12.45
N LEU A 126 -24.41 -6.25 11.15
CA LEU A 126 -25.17 -7.37 10.62
C LEU A 126 -24.53 -8.74 10.96
N VAL A 127 -23.21 -8.83 10.84
CA VAL A 127 -22.46 -10.04 11.18
C VAL A 127 -22.55 -10.39 12.65
N GLU A 128 -22.55 -9.40 13.56
CA GLU A 128 -22.71 -9.59 15.02
C GLU A 128 -24.17 -9.83 15.45
N SER A 129 -25.13 -9.48 14.61
CA SER A 129 -26.55 -9.61 14.98
C SER A 129 -26.98 -11.07 15.06
N ASP A 130 -28.08 -11.32 15.82
CA ASP A 130 -28.74 -12.64 15.87
C ASP A 130 -29.61 -12.93 14.63
N LYS A 131 -29.50 -12.13 13.57
CA LYS A 131 -30.26 -12.36 12.33
C LYS A 131 -29.92 -13.73 11.76
N PRO A 132 -30.94 -14.58 11.48
CA PRO A 132 -30.69 -15.88 10.90
C PRO A 132 -30.20 -15.76 9.46
N THR A 133 -29.31 -16.66 9.08
CA THR A 133 -28.85 -16.83 7.69
C THR A 133 -29.69 -17.93 7.05
N VAL A 134 -30.78 -17.57 6.38
CA VAL A 134 -31.67 -18.50 5.71
C VAL A 134 -31.35 -18.52 4.21
N PRO A 135 -30.86 -19.65 3.65
CA PRO A 135 -30.59 -19.73 2.23
C PRO A 135 -31.88 -19.51 1.41
N CYS A 136 -31.76 -18.74 0.32
CA CYS A 136 -32.88 -18.56 -0.61
C CYS A 136 -33.13 -19.83 -1.41
N ALA A 137 -34.36 -19.96 -1.95
CA ALA A 137 -34.75 -21.14 -2.72
C ALA A 137 -33.92 -21.32 -4.00
N GLN A 138 -33.54 -20.23 -4.66
CA GLN A 138 -32.69 -20.22 -5.84
C GLN A 138 -31.31 -19.64 -5.48
N LYS A 139 -30.38 -20.55 -5.23
CA LYS A 139 -29.00 -20.15 -4.92
C LYS A 139 -28.29 -19.56 -6.14
N GLY A 140 -27.34 -18.67 -5.89
CA GLY A 140 -26.40 -18.22 -6.91
C GLY A 140 -25.41 -19.31 -7.34
N GLN A 141 -24.63 -19.01 -8.34
CA GLN A 141 -23.62 -19.92 -8.90
C GLN A 141 -22.21 -19.33 -8.74
N ILE A 142 -21.24 -20.21 -8.56
CA ILE A 142 -19.81 -19.88 -8.63
C ILE A 142 -19.30 -20.27 -10.01
N ARG A 143 -18.65 -19.35 -10.71
CA ARG A 143 -18.08 -19.55 -12.05
C ARG A 143 -16.62 -19.11 -12.04
N GLU A 144 -15.79 -19.81 -12.79
CA GLU A 144 -14.42 -19.36 -13.02
C GLU A 144 -14.41 -18.26 -14.08
N LYS A 145 -13.60 -17.24 -13.84
CA LYS A 145 -13.37 -16.10 -14.74
C LYS A 145 -11.88 -15.92 -14.95
N ASP A 146 -11.38 -16.26 -16.13
CA ASP A 146 -9.99 -15.97 -16.50
C ASP A 146 -9.86 -14.47 -16.86
N VAL A 147 -8.95 -13.79 -16.18
CA VAL A 147 -8.59 -12.37 -16.42
C VAL A 147 -7.07 -12.19 -16.55
N TYR A 148 -6.31 -13.30 -16.46
CA TYR A 148 -4.85 -13.28 -16.38
C TYR A 148 -4.22 -12.61 -17.60
N ALA A 149 -4.57 -13.08 -18.80
CA ALA A 149 -4.00 -12.59 -20.05
C ALA A 149 -4.29 -11.10 -20.27
N ASP A 150 -5.51 -10.66 -19.99
CA ASP A 150 -5.91 -9.25 -20.14
C ASP A 150 -5.17 -8.35 -19.13
N TYR A 151 -5.06 -8.79 -17.87
CA TYR A 151 -4.33 -8.05 -16.85
C TYR A 151 -2.84 -7.95 -17.16
N LEU A 152 -2.22 -9.06 -17.56
CA LEU A 152 -0.82 -9.09 -17.98
C LEU A 152 -0.57 -8.17 -19.19
N ALA A 153 -1.45 -8.21 -20.20
CA ALA A 153 -1.36 -7.35 -21.36
C ALA A 153 -1.48 -5.86 -20.98
N PHE A 154 -2.32 -5.53 -20.02
CA PHE A 154 -2.40 -4.19 -19.47
C PHE A 154 -1.08 -3.78 -18.78
N GLN A 155 -0.52 -4.61 -17.91
CA GLN A 155 0.74 -4.32 -17.20
C GLN A 155 1.93 -4.14 -18.16
N LYS A 156 2.00 -4.95 -19.22
CA LYS A 156 3.08 -4.89 -20.24
C LYS A 156 3.18 -3.56 -20.97
N GLN A 157 2.12 -2.74 -21.00
CA GLN A 157 2.15 -1.41 -21.64
C GLN A 157 3.10 -0.43 -20.93
N PHE A 158 3.39 -0.65 -19.65
CA PHE A 158 4.23 0.23 -18.83
C PHE A 158 5.68 -0.24 -18.74
N VAL A 159 5.97 -1.48 -19.13
CA VAL A 159 7.32 -2.02 -19.15
C VAL A 159 8.07 -1.46 -20.35
N GLY A 160 9.27 -0.92 -20.11
CA GLY A 160 10.17 -0.46 -21.14
C GLY A 160 11.18 -1.55 -21.56
N ASP A 161 12.21 -1.15 -22.31
CA ASP A 161 13.36 -2.00 -22.58
C ASP A 161 14.26 -2.07 -21.32
N LEU A 162 14.28 -3.22 -20.67
CA LEU A 162 15.05 -3.49 -19.46
C LEU A 162 16.39 -4.19 -19.72
N SER A 163 16.79 -4.37 -20.98
CA SER A 163 17.96 -5.18 -21.37
C SER A 163 19.29 -4.67 -20.82
N ASN A 164 19.38 -3.40 -20.46
CA ASN A 164 20.56 -2.78 -19.86
C ASN A 164 20.59 -2.82 -18.33
N LEU A 165 19.55 -3.37 -17.67
CA LEU A 165 19.48 -3.46 -16.22
C LEU A 165 19.86 -4.84 -15.70
N ASN A 166 20.56 -4.87 -14.57
CA ASN A 166 20.74 -6.04 -13.74
C ASN A 166 19.83 -5.89 -12.51
N ILE A 167 18.81 -6.73 -12.39
CA ILE A 167 17.70 -6.55 -11.48
C ILE A 167 17.67 -7.69 -10.47
N ALA A 168 17.45 -7.40 -9.19
CA ALA A 168 17.12 -8.38 -8.16
C ALA A 168 15.63 -8.23 -7.77
N VAL A 169 14.93 -9.35 -7.57
CA VAL A 169 13.50 -9.37 -7.23
C VAL A 169 13.26 -10.34 -6.09
N ASP A 170 12.64 -9.84 -5.04
CA ASP A 170 12.11 -10.62 -3.93
C ASP A 170 10.58 -10.54 -3.92
N CYS A 171 9.93 -11.69 -4.12
CA CYS A 171 8.47 -11.80 -4.15
C CYS A 171 7.86 -12.07 -2.77
N SER A 172 8.65 -12.18 -1.70
CA SER A 172 8.19 -12.51 -0.34
C SER A 172 7.36 -13.79 -0.27
N ASN A 173 7.61 -14.77 -1.14
CA ASN A 173 6.74 -15.94 -1.35
C ASN A 173 5.27 -15.57 -1.65
N GLY A 174 5.05 -14.36 -2.15
CA GLY A 174 3.75 -13.70 -2.34
C GLY A 174 3.26 -13.68 -3.79
N MET A 175 2.14 -13.00 -3.96
CA MET A 175 1.35 -13.02 -5.21
C MET A 175 2.01 -12.34 -6.40
N SER A 176 3.05 -11.51 -6.19
CA SER A 176 3.83 -10.93 -7.30
C SER A 176 4.50 -12.00 -8.18
N SER A 177 4.79 -13.18 -7.61
CA SER A 177 5.35 -14.35 -8.31
C SER A 177 4.54 -14.77 -9.55
N LEU A 178 3.25 -14.47 -9.60
CA LEU A 178 2.40 -14.78 -10.75
C LEU A 178 2.80 -14.00 -12.02
N PHE A 179 3.44 -12.82 -11.88
CA PHE A 179 3.60 -11.89 -13.00
C PHE A 179 5.04 -11.44 -13.25
N VAL A 180 5.90 -11.43 -12.22
CA VAL A 180 7.23 -10.79 -12.33
C VAL A 180 8.11 -11.41 -13.42
N HIS A 181 8.05 -12.72 -13.62
CA HIS A 181 8.82 -13.40 -14.67
C HIS A 181 8.43 -12.96 -16.09
N GLU A 182 7.14 -12.74 -16.33
CA GLU A 182 6.64 -12.30 -17.63
C GLU A 182 6.75 -10.79 -17.85
N LEU A 183 6.78 -9.99 -16.79
CA LEU A 183 6.93 -8.54 -16.87
C LEU A 183 8.38 -8.09 -16.89
N ILE A 184 9.23 -8.67 -16.06
CA ILE A 184 10.62 -8.24 -15.89
C ILE A 184 11.57 -9.10 -16.74
N GLY A 185 11.27 -10.39 -16.92
CA GLY A 185 12.08 -11.31 -17.71
C GLY A 185 13.37 -11.71 -16.98
N LYS A 186 14.53 -11.36 -17.52
CA LYS A 186 15.82 -11.74 -16.94
C LYS A 186 16.13 -10.91 -15.69
N ALA A 187 16.13 -11.55 -14.52
CA ALA A 187 16.51 -10.98 -13.24
C ALA A 187 17.01 -12.07 -12.28
N HIS A 188 17.52 -11.68 -11.12
CA HIS A 188 17.86 -12.58 -10.01
C HIS A 188 16.66 -12.64 -9.06
N TYR A 189 15.92 -13.75 -9.10
CA TYR A 189 14.71 -13.95 -8.32
C TYR A 189 15.00 -14.71 -7.04
N ILE A 190 14.40 -14.27 -5.93
CA ILE A 190 14.32 -15.00 -4.66
C ILE A 190 12.91 -14.98 -4.14
N ASN A 191 12.55 -15.97 -3.32
CA ASN A 191 11.24 -16.10 -2.67
C ASN A 191 10.08 -15.99 -3.68
N ASP A 192 10.28 -16.45 -4.90
CA ASP A 192 9.35 -16.34 -6.05
C ASP A 192 8.42 -17.55 -6.22
N THR A 193 8.41 -18.45 -5.24
CA THR A 193 7.44 -19.54 -5.14
C THR A 193 6.34 -19.16 -4.15
N LEU A 194 5.07 -19.33 -4.54
CA LEU A 194 3.93 -19.09 -3.68
C LEU A 194 3.95 -20.01 -2.46
N ASP A 195 4.05 -19.43 -1.25
CA ASP A 195 3.98 -20.21 0.00
C ASP A 195 3.37 -19.37 1.14
N GLY A 196 2.15 -19.75 1.55
CA GLY A 196 1.42 -19.08 2.64
C GLY A 196 2.04 -19.25 4.03
N ASN A 197 3.13 -20.03 4.16
CA ASN A 197 3.91 -20.08 5.41
C ASN A 197 4.94 -18.97 5.52
N PHE A 198 5.27 -18.27 4.43
CA PHE A 198 6.33 -17.24 4.39
C PHE A 198 7.65 -17.73 5.02
N PRO A 199 8.26 -18.80 4.50
CA PRO A 199 9.35 -19.50 5.20
C PRO A 199 10.64 -18.69 5.31
N ASN A 200 10.82 -17.66 4.50
CA ASN A 200 12.07 -16.92 4.38
C ASN A 200 12.09 -15.63 5.22
N HIS A 201 11.02 -14.86 5.17
CA HIS A 201 10.78 -13.68 6.00
C HIS A 201 9.28 -13.31 5.98
N GLU A 202 8.84 -12.51 6.93
CA GLU A 202 7.49 -11.96 6.92
C GLU A 202 7.28 -11.07 5.69
N PRO A 203 6.06 -11.09 5.07
CA PRO A 203 5.82 -10.41 3.81
C PRO A 203 5.62 -8.89 3.96
N ASN A 204 6.34 -8.25 4.88
CA ASN A 204 6.28 -6.81 5.13
C ASN A 204 7.56 -6.12 4.62
N PRO A 205 7.54 -5.44 3.46
CA PRO A 205 8.73 -4.88 2.85
C PRO A 205 9.34 -3.70 3.62
N LEU A 206 8.64 -3.17 4.64
CA LEU A 206 9.16 -2.12 5.51
C LEU A 206 9.98 -2.67 6.69
N GLU A 207 9.86 -3.95 6.99
CA GLU A 207 10.62 -4.58 8.06
C GLU A 207 12.09 -4.80 7.67
N ALA A 208 13.01 -4.44 8.56
CA ALA A 208 14.43 -4.52 8.28
C ALA A 208 14.89 -5.95 7.94
N ASN A 209 14.34 -6.96 8.64
CA ASN A 209 14.66 -8.37 8.40
C ASN A 209 14.18 -8.86 7.02
N ALA A 210 13.07 -8.35 6.50
CA ALA A 210 12.59 -8.68 5.17
C ALA A 210 13.52 -8.12 4.06
N GLN A 211 14.23 -7.03 4.37
CA GLN A 211 15.13 -6.38 3.41
C GLN A 211 16.52 -7.03 3.31
N GLU A 212 16.91 -7.87 4.29
CA GLU A 212 18.28 -8.40 4.37
C GLU A 212 18.67 -9.25 3.16
N GLN A 213 17.79 -10.16 2.73
CA GLN A 213 18.07 -11.07 1.62
C GLN A 213 18.20 -10.32 0.31
N ILE A 214 17.30 -9.39 0.00
CA ILE A 214 17.36 -8.61 -1.23
C ILE A 214 18.56 -7.66 -1.25
N LYS A 215 18.93 -7.02 -0.14
CA LYS A 215 20.15 -6.20 -0.02
C LYS A 215 21.40 -7.01 -0.30
N ALA A 216 21.50 -8.21 0.30
CA ALA A 216 22.62 -9.11 0.08
C ALA A 216 22.69 -9.56 -1.38
N LEU A 217 21.57 -9.87 -2.02
CA LEU A 217 21.49 -10.25 -3.42
C LEU A 217 21.93 -9.12 -4.35
N VAL A 218 21.44 -7.89 -4.12
CA VAL A 218 21.84 -6.71 -4.89
C VAL A 218 23.34 -6.52 -4.87
N LEU A 219 23.97 -6.59 -3.70
CA LEU A 219 25.42 -6.40 -3.56
C LEU A 219 26.23 -7.54 -4.17
N LYS A 220 25.79 -8.79 -3.96
CA LYS A 220 26.46 -9.99 -4.46
C LYS A 220 26.47 -10.04 -6.00
N GLU A 221 25.31 -9.83 -6.60
CA GLU A 221 25.12 -9.93 -8.05
C GLU A 221 25.38 -8.59 -8.76
N LYS A 222 25.74 -7.53 -8.01
CA LYS A 222 25.97 -6.16 -8.50
C LYS A 222 24.78 -5.64 -9.31
N CYS A 223 23.58 -5.79 -8.74
CA CYS A 223 22.38 -5.33 -9.38
C CYS A 223 22.28 -3.79 -9.37
N ASP A 224 21.62 -3.25 -10.38
CA ASP A 224 21.32 -1.81 -10.46
C ASP A 224 20.22 -1.40 -9.49
N ILE A 225 19.33 -2.35 -9.17
CA ILE A 225 18.19 -2.15 -8.30
C ILE A 225 17.68 -3.48 -7.74
N GLY A 226 17.18 -3.47 -6.52
CA GLY A 226 16.41 -4.53 -5.89
C GLY A 226 14.96 -4.13 -5.72
N LEU A 227 14.04 -5.05 -5.97
CA LEU A 227 12.60 -4.93 -5.79
C LEU A 227 12.15 -5.88 -4.70
N LEU A 228 11.40 -5.39 -3.71
CA LEU A 228 10.83 -6.19 -2.62
C LEU A 228 9.32 -5.93 -2.55
N PHE A 229 8.53 -6.96 -2.86
CA PHE A 229 7.06 -6.92 -2.84
C PHE A 229 6.51 -7.39 -1.50
N ASP A 230 5.28 -6.96 -1.16
CA ASP A 230 4.52 -7.56 -0.06
C ASP A 230 3.72 -8.79 -0.51
N GLY A 231 2.98 -9.40 0.43
CA GLY A 231 2.32 -10.69 0.20
C GLY A 231 1.26 -10.69 -0.90
N ASP A 232 0.49 -9.62 -1.08
CA ASP A 232 -0.59 -9.51 -2.07
C ASP A 232 -0.29 -8.54 -3.23
N ALA A 233 0.96 -8.06 -3.29
CA ALA A 233 1.52 -7.23 -4.38
C ALA A 233 0.81 -5.88 -4.59
N ASP A 234 0.30 -5.27 -3.51
CA ASP A 234 -0.19 -3.90 -3.54
C ASP A 234 0.87 -2.89 -3.05
N ARG A 235 1.97 -3.39 -2.41
CA ARG A 235 3.13 -2.59 -1.99
C ARG A 235 4.42 -3.08 -2.61
N ILE A 236 5.32 -2.12 -2.84
CA ILE A 236 6.69 -2.39 -3.26
C ILE A 236 7.64 -1.38 -2.63
N THR A 237 8.84 -1.86 -2.27
CA THR A 237 9.98 -1.05 -1.88
C THR A 237 11.18 -1.36 -2.76
N PHE A 238 12.15 -0.46 -2.77
CA PHE A 238 13.31 -0.55 -3.65
C PHE A 238 14.62 -0.46 -2.87
N ILE A 239 15.63 -1.15 -3.38
CA ILE A 239 17.01 -1.13 -2.86
C ILE A 239 17.91 -0.61 -3.99
N ASP A 240 18.74 0.37 -3.73
CA ASP A 240 19.69 0.88 -4.72
C ASP A 240 20.92 -0.05 -4.91
N GLU A 241 21.75 0.24 -5.88
CA GLU A 241 22.95 -0.55 -6.21
C GLU A 241 24.01 -0.59 -5.10
N LYS A 242 23.86 0.26 -4.08
CA LYS A 242 24.72 0.26 -2.87
C LYS A 242 24.14 -0.54 -1.73
N GLY A 243 22.99 -1.20 -1.93
CA GLY A 243 22.26 -1.93 -0.91
C GLY A 243 21.50 -1.03 0.08
N ARG A 244 21.29 0.26 -0.24
CA ARG A 244 20.54 1.19 0.59
C ARG A 244 19.05 1.04 0.31
N PHE A 245 18.26 0.98 1.37
CA PHE A 245 16.80 1.07 1.28
C PHE A 245 16.39 2.45 0.81
N ILE A 246 15.55 2.51 -0.22
CA ILE A 246 15.00 3.76 -0.73
C ILE A 246 13.68 4.02 -0.02
N SER A 247 13.56 5.18 0.62
CA SER A 247 12.28 5.57 1.23
C SER A 247 11.17 5.61 0.18
N PRO A 248 10.06 4.88 0.39
CA PRO A 248 9.02 4.74 -0.64
C PRO A 248 8.42 6.06 -1.12
N ASP A 249 8.38 7.06 -0.28
CA ASP A 249 7.87 8.38 -0.63
C ASP A 249 8.74 9.09 -1.68
N LEU A 250 10.07 8.87 -1.69
CA LEU A 250 10.96 9.44 -2.72
C LEU A 250 10.68 8.87 -4.12
N ILE A 251 10.14 7.66 -4.19
CA ILE A 251 9.69 7.06 -5.46
C ILE A 251 8.49 7.82 -6.03
N ILE A 252 7.66 8.47 -5.20
CA ILE A 252 6.59 9.35 -5.68
C ILE A 252 7.17 10.47 -6.55
N ALA A 253 8.29 11.07 -6.13
CA ALA A 253 8.98 12.09 -6.92
C ALA A 253 9.50 11.50 -8.24
N PHE A 254 10.17 10.35 -8.20
CA PHE A 254 10.73 9.69 -9.38
C PHE A 254 9.65 9.29 -10.40
N LEU A 255 8.50 8.79 -9.96
CA LEU A 255 7.36 8.48 -10.83
C LEU A 255 6.87 9.72 -11.60
N GLY A 256 7.10 10.92 -11.09
CA GLY A 256 6.77 12.17 -11.77
C GLY A 256 7.49 12.37 -13.10
N ASP A 257 8.68 11.83 -13.25
CA ASP A 257 9.43 11.84 -14.51
C ASP A 257 8.64 11.12 -15.63
N TYR A 258 7.92 10.05 -15.29
CA TYR A 258 7.06 9.34 -16.23
C TYR A 258 5.75 10.10 -16.46
N PHE A 259 4.93 10.29 -15.43
CA PHE A 259 3.56 10.81 -15.61
C PHE A 259 3.55 12.25 -16.11
N ILE A 260 4.37 13.11 -15.53
CA ILE A 260 4.40 14.53 -15.84
C ILE A 260 5.47 14.83 -16.89
N GLY A 261 6.66 14.23 -16.74
CA GLY A 261 7.78 14.43 -17.64
C GLY A 261 7.57 13.84 -19.04
N GLU A 262 7.34 12.52 -19.15
CA GLU A 262 7.18 11.82 -20.43
C GLU A 262 5.75 11.91 -20.95
N GLN A 263 4.74 11.53 -20.15
CA GLN A 263 3.34 11.42 -20.56
C GLN A 263 2.61 12.76 -20.62
N LYS A 264 3.25 13.84 -20.10
CA LYS A 264 2.67 15.20 -20.05
C LYS A 264 1.28 15.24 -19.41
N GLN A 265 1.03 14.32 -18.48
CA GLN A 265 -0.23 14.31 -17.74
C GLN A 265 -0.33 15.57 -16.90
N LYS A 266 -1.51 16.20 -16.94
CA LYS A 266 -1.85 17.30 -16.04
C LYS A 266 -2.63 16.76 -14.87
N GLY A 267 -2.43 17.32 -13.70
CA GLY A 267 -3.15 16.91 -12.50
C GLY A 267 -2.33 17.06 -11.24
N ILE A 268 -2.94 16.63 -10.16
CA ILE A 268 -2.35 16.68 -8.83
C ILE A 268 -1.64 15.35 -8.55
N VAL A 269 -0.49 15.43 -7.91
CA VAL A 269 0.21 14.29 -7.31
C VAL A 269 -0.20 14.20 -5.85
N LEU A 270 -0.63 13.04 -5.38
CA LEU A 270 -1.04 12.83 -4.00
C LEU A 270 0.09 12.20 -3.18
N GLN A 271 0.33 12.72 -1.98
CA GLN A 271 1.22 12.12 -0.99
C GLN A 271 0.56 12.05 0.38
N ASP A 272 1.03 11.14 1.25
CA ASP A 272 0.57 11.13 2.64
C ASP A 272 1.31 12.18 3.51
N ILE A 273 0.73 12.51 4.66
CA ILE A 273 1.22 13.53 5.58
C ILE A 273 2.64 13.26 6.12
N ARG A 274 3.14 12.03 6.00
CA ARG A 274 4.49 11.61 6.45
C ARG A 274 5.56 11.77 5.37
N SER A 275 5.15 12.06 4.14
CA SER A 275 6.04 12.10 2.98
C SER A 275 6.95 13.32 3.00
N SER A 276 8.14 13.16 2.40
CA SER A 276 9.15 14.19 2.30
C SER A 276 8.68 15.44 1.56
N ARG A 277 9.09 16.60 2.00
CA ARG A 277 8.90 17.85 1.25
C ARG A 277 9.73 17.88 -0.04
N ALA A 278 10.80 17.08 -0.13
CA ALA A 278 11.60 16.93 -1.33
C ALA A 278 10.78 16.55 -2.56
N ILE A 279 9.63 15.86 -2.37
CA ILE A 279 8.74 15.48 -3.46
C ILE A 279 8.20 16.72 -4.19
N GLN A 280 7.64 17.68 -3.46
CA GLN A 280 7.18 18.93 -4.07
C GLN A 280 8.34 19.70 -4.70
N GLU A 281 9.48 19.83 -4.00
CA GLU A 281 10.65 20.55 -4.48
C GLU A 281 11.20 19.94 -5.78
N TYR A 282 11.24 18.61 -5.89
CA TYR A 282 11.65 17.91 -7.12
C TYR A 282 10.63 18.11 -8.25
N LEU A 283 9.35 18.01 -7.95
CA LEU A 283 8.28 18.09 -8.95
C LEU A 283 7.97 19.54 -9.41
N ASP A 284 8.43 20.54 -8.67
CA ASP A 284 8.29 21.96 -9.06
C ASP A 284 8.95 22.25 -10.42
N HIS A 285 10.02 21.52 -10.79
CA HIS A 285 10.65 21.62 -12.12
C HIS A 285 9.68 21.32 -13.27
N ASN A 286 8.69 20.46 -13.01
CA ASN A 286 7.65 20.07 -13.95
C ASN A 286 6.33 20.83 -13.72
N GLN A 287 6.32 21.85 -12.84
CA GLN A 287 5.13 22.62 -12.45
C GLN A 287 3.99 21.75 -11.92
N ALA A 288 4.34 20.62 -11.29
CA ALA A 288 3.37 19.73 -10.68
C ALA A 288 2.86 20.28 -9.37
N LYS A 289 1.57 20.12 -9.10
CA LYS A 289 0.99 20.41 -7.80
C LYS A 289 0.92 19.14 -6.97
N VAL A 290 1.50 19.17 -5.76
CA VAL A 290 1.42 18.08 -4.80
C VAL A 290 0.39 18.39 -3.73
N GLU A 291 -0.54 17.46 -3.50
CA GLU A 291 -1.53 17.53 -2.42
C GLU A 291 -1.14 16.54 -1.32
N THR A 292 -1.19 16.99 -0.08
CA THR A 292 -0.89 16.15 1.09
C THR A 292 -2.20 15.70 1.76
N TRP A 293 -2.35 14.40 2.02
CA TRP A 293 -3.55 13.85 2.61
C TRP A 293 -3.24 12.92 3.78
N ARG A 294 -4.28 12.42 4.42
CA ARG A 294 -4.18 11.49 5.54
C ARG A 294 -3.70 10.11 5.10
N VAL A 295 -3.08 9.38 6.04
CA VAL A 295 -2.56 8.03 5.81
C VAL A 295 -3.70 7.02 5.64
N GLY A 296 -3.58 6.16 4.64
CA GLY A 296 -4.42 5.00 4.46
C GLY A 296 -5.00 4.86 3.06
N ARG A 297 -4.87 3.65 2.54
CA ARG A 297 -5.22 3.29 1.16
C ARG A 297 -6.62 3.76 0.74
N ALA A 298 -7.64 3.52 1.57
CA ALA A 298 -9.00 3.92 1.24
C ALA A 298 -9.13 5.44 1.09
N TYR A 299 -8.46 6.21 1.95
CA TYR A 299 -8.49 7.67 1.90
C TYR A 299 -7.71 8.21 0.70
N ALA A 300 -6.54 7.61 0.41
CA ALA A 300 -5.71 8.03 -0.72
C ALA A 300 -6.42 7.80 -2.06
N ALA A 301 -6.98 6.61 -2.30
CA ALA A 301 -7.70 6.27 -3.52
C ALA A 301 -8.93 7.17 -3.75
N LEU A 302 -9.71 7.46 -2.71
CA LEU A 302 -10.85 8.37 -2.79
C LEU A 302 -10.42 9.80 -3.07
N LYS A 303 -9.37 10.28 -2.37
CA LYS A 303 -8.89 11.66 -2.54
C LYS A 303 -8.27 11.89 -3.91
N LEU A 304 -7.50 10.93 -4.42
CA LEU A 304 -6.90 11.00 -5.75
C LEU A 304 -7.99 11.09 -6.83
N ARG A 305 -9.08 10.34 -6.67
CA ARG A 305 -10.25 10.40 -7.56
C ARG A 305 -11.00 11.72 -7.47
N GLU A 306 -11.24 12.23 -6.25
CA GLU A 306 -11.88 13.53 -6.01
C GLU A 306 -11.12 14.66 -6.72
N LEU A 307 -9.78 14.60 -6.70
CA LEU A 307 -8.90 15.62 -7.28
C LEU A 307 -8.64 15.41 -8.79
N ASP A 308 -9.13 14.33 -9.39
CA ASP A 308 -8.69 13.86 -10.72
C ASP A 308 -7.15 13.83 -10.82
N GLY A 309 -6.51 13.41 -9.72
CA GLY A 309 -5.06 13.38 -9.63
C GLY A 309 -4.46 12.35 -10.58
N CYS A 310 -3.26 12.62 -11.09
CA CYS A 310 -2.63 11.73 -12.07
C CYS A 310 -2.03 10.47 -11.44
N TYR A 311 -1.39 10.61 -10.29
CA TYR A 311 -0.88 9.50 -9.49
C TYR A 311 -0.62 9.97 -8.05
N GLY A 312 -0.26 9.04 -7.19
CA GLY A 312 0.15 9.34 -5.81
C GLY A 312 0.84 8.19 -5.15
N GLY A 313 1.22 8.35 -3.89
CA GLY A 313 1.78 7.28 -3.11
C GLY A 313 1.82 7.58 -1.62
N GLU A 314 2.24 6.58 -0.86
CA GLU A 314 2.39 6.64 0.59
C GLU A 314 3.78 6.17 1.04
N LEU A 315 4.23 6.66 2.18
CA LEU A 315 5.44 6.17 2.85
C LEU A 315 5.41 4.64 3.09
N ALA A 316 4.22 4.06 3.09
CA ALA A 316 4.04 2.61 3.26
C ALA A 316 4.33 1.78 1.99
N GLY A 317 4.67 2.40 0.86
CA GLY A 317 5.00 1.71 -0.39
C GLY A 317 3.80 1.39 -1.28
N HIS A 318 2.63 1.99 -1.02
CA HIS A 318 1.51 2.01 -1.97
C HIS A 318 1.71 3.12 -3.00
N TYR A 319 1.42 2.83 -4.27
CA TYR A 319 1.43 3.81 -5.37
C TYR A 319 0.14 3.68 -6.16
N TYR A 320 -0.58 4.79 -6.27
CA TYR A 320 -1.92 4.92 -6.85
C TYR A 320 -1.84 5.57 -8.21
N PHE A 321 -2.66 5.11 -9.17
CA PHE A 321 -2.58 5.60 -10.54
C PHE A 321 -3.98 5.87 -11.12
N ARG A 322 -4.18 7.04 -11.74
CA ARG A 322 -5.42 7.34 -12.46
C ARG A 322 -5.69 6.30 -13.54
N ASP A 323 -4.66 5.93 -14.29
CA ASP A 323 -4.76 4.95 -15.37
C ASP A 323 -5.01 3.52 -14.86
N PHE A 324 -4.94 3.32 -13.55
CA PHE A 324 -5.30 2.10 -12.83
C PHE A 324 -6.55 2.28 -11.95
N TYR A 325 -7.49 3.07 -12.45
CA TYR A 325 -8.75 3.38 -11.74
C TYR A 325 -8.55 3.96 -10.33
N TYR A 326 -7.52 4.78 -10.15
CA TYR A 326 -7.09 5.40 -8.88
C TYR A 326 -6.74 4.40 -7.78
N SER A 327 -6.52 3.14 -8.15
CA SER A 327 -6.10 2.08 -7.23
C SER A 327 -4.58 1.93 -7.20
N ASP A 328 -4.09 1.26 -6.18
CA ASP A 328 -2.67 0.97 -6.00
C ASP A 328 -2.25 -0.29 -6.77
N SER A 329 -0.98 -0.30 -7.24
CA SER A 329 -0.37 -1.44 -7.91
C SER A 329 1.15 -1.43 -7.78
N ALA A 330 1.68 -2.43 -7.06
CA ALA A 330 3.11 -2.62 -6.94
C ALA A 330 3.77 -2.99 -8.28
N LEU A 331 3.11 -3.84 -9.08
CA LEU A 331 3.63 -4.26 -10.39
C LEU A 331 3.72 -3.08 -11.37
N LEU A 332 2.74 -2.19 -11.36
CA LEU A 332 2.75 -1.00 -12.20
C LEU A 332 3.85 -0.03 -11.77
N ALA A 333 3.98 0.20 -10.46
CA ALA A 333 5.08 1.01 -9.90
C ALA A 333 6.45 0.43 -10.28
N ALA A 334 6.65 -0.89 -10.11
CA ALA A 334 7.87 -1.58 -10.50
C ALA A 334 8.21 -1.38 -11.97
N SER A 335 7.24 -1.59 -12.86
CA SER A 335 7.42 -1.46 -14.31
C SER A 335 7.87 -0.06 -14.71
N ILE A 336 7.23 0.98 -14.15
CA ILE A 336 7.56 2.38 -14.44
C ILE A 336 8.93 2.76 -13.87
N VAL A 337 9.23 2.37 -12.62
CA VAL A 337 10.54 2.64 -11.99
C VAL A 337 11.66 2.01 -12.77
N LEU A 338 11.51 0.74 -13.18
CA LEU A 338 12.52 0.03 -13.99
C LEU A 338 12.71 0.70 -15.36
N ARG A 339 11.62 1.07 -16.03
CA ARG A 339 11.65 1.81 -17.30
C ARG A 339 12.44 3.12 -17.18
N LEU A 340 12.11 3.93 -16.16
CA LEU A 340 12.80 5.20 -15.91
C LEU A 340 14.28 4.99 -15.59
N LEU A 341 14.61 4.00 -14.76
CA LEU A 341 16.00 3.68 -14.42
C LEU A 341 16.78 3.23 -15.66
N ALA A 342 16.19 2.39 -16.52
CA ALA A 342 16.81 1.95 -17.75
C ALA A 342 17.18 3.14 -18.67
N GLU A 343 16.30 4.13 -18.81
CA GLU A 343 16.56 5.35 -19.56
C GLU A 343 17.65 6.22 -18.89
N ARG A 344 17.57 6.42 -17.56
CA ARG A 344 18.59 7.19 -16.83
C ARG A 344 19.97 6.54 -16.88
N LYS A 345 20.05 5.21 -16.87
CA LYS A 345 21.29 4.45 -16.98
C LYS A 345 21.96 4.61 -18.33
N LYS A 346 21.24 4.81 -19.42
CA LYS A 346 21.83 5.18 -20.74
C LYS A 346 22.65 6.46 -20.67
N GLY A 347 22.25 7.39 -19.79
CA GLY A 347 22.98 8.62 -19.47
C GLY A 347 24.05 8.46 -18.39
N GLY A 348 24.33 7.22 -17.93
CA GLY A 348 25.36 6.91 -16.93
C GLY A 348 24.94 7.14 -15.48
N LYS A 349 23.65 7.37 -15.19
CA LYS A 349 23.14 7.57 -13.81
C LYS A 349 22.78 6.25 -13.14
N THR A 350 23.10 6.13 -11.87
CA THR A 350 22.68 5.02 -10.99
C THR A 350 21.45 5.40 -10.17
N MET A 351 20.78 4.40 -9.59
CA MET A 351 19.62 4.64 -8.75
C MET A 351 19.95 5.50 -7.53
N SER A 352 21.10 5.22 -6.87
CA SER A 352 21.54 6.02 -5.74
C SER A 352 21.75 7.50 -6.08
N GLN A 353 22.31 7.79 -7.25
CA GLN A 353 22.51 9.17 -7.72
C GLN A 353 21.18 9.88 -8.01
N ILE A 354 20.21 9.16 -8.57
CA ILE A 354 18.87 9.70 -8.81
C ILE A 354 18.20 10.07 -7.47
N ILE A 355 18.27 9.19 -6.48
CA ILE A 355 17.71 9.47 -5.15
C ILE A 355 18.43 10.61 -4.44
N ASP A 356 19.76 10.67 -4.53
CA ASP A 356 20.56 11.76 -3.95
C ASP A 356 20.24 13.13 -4.62
N GLU A 357 19.77 13.15 -5.88
CA GLU A 357 19.27 14.36 -6.55
C GLU A 357 17.85 14.75 -6.12
N ILE A 358 17.00 13.76 -5.76
CA ILE A 358 15.62 14.02 -5.31
C ILE A 358 15.62 14.67 -3.92
N THR A 359 16.46 14.19 -3.00
CA THR A 359 16.40 14.66 -1.62
C THR A 359 17.75 15.07 -1.06
N PRO A 360 17.85 16.34 -0.60
CA PRO A 360 18.99 16.80 0.19
C PRO A 360 18.79 16.63 1.71
N TYR A 361 17.71 15.98 2.14
CA TYR A 361 17.33 15.87 3.55
C TYR A 361 17.87 14.59 4.19
N SER A 362 18.30 14.72 5.46
CA SER A 362 18.49 13.59 6.35
C SER A 362 17.17 13.26 7.04
N ASN A 363 16.81 11.97 7.12
CA ASN A 363 15.53 11.47 7.63
C ASN A 363 15.72 10.67 8.92
N SER A 364 14.83 10.83 9.90
CA SER A 364 14.87 10.11 11.18
C SER A 364 14.48 8.64 11.08
N GLY A 365 13.81 8.23 9.98
CA GLY A 365 12.96 7.06 10.01
C GLY A 365 11.76 7.24 10.94
N GLU A 366 10.82 6.30 10.91
CA GLU A 366 9.67 6.33 11.82
C GLU A 366 10.10 5.87 13.21
N ILE A 367 9.92 6.73 14.23
CA ILE A 367 10.21 6.46 15.63
C ILE A 367 8.89 6.21 16.36
N ASN A 368 8.78 5.06 17.04
CA ASN A 368 7.57 4.63 17.73
C ASN A 368 7.72 4.78 19.24
N PHE A 369 6.80 5.52 19.88
CA PHE A 369 6.73 5.68 21.32
C PHE A 369 5.53 4.92 21.88
N LYS A 370 5.76 4.04 22.84
CA LYS A 370 4.70 3.32 23.55
C LYS A 370 4.26 4.14 24.77
N ILE A 371 3.21 4.94 24.61
CA ILE A 371 2.68 5.81 25.67
C ILE A 371 1.15 5.79 25.67
N GLU A 372 0.55 6.07 26.82
CA GLU A 372 -0.91 6.15 26.99
C GLU A 372 -1.44 7.55 26.68
N ARG A 373 -0.77 8.61 27.17
CA ARG A 373 -1.16 10.02 27.01
C ARG A 373 -0.73 10.60 25.65
N LYS A 374 -1.14 9.94 24.56
CA LYS A 374 -0.71 10.29 23.21
C LYS A 374 -1.09 11.70 22.79
N GLN A 375 -2.34 12.11 23.08
CA GLN A 375 -2.81 13.44 22.68
C GLN A 375 -2.06 14.54 23.41
N GLU A 376 -1.84 14.39 24.71
CA GLU A 376 -1.10 15.37 25.54
C GLU A 376 0.34 15.52 25.06
N ALA A 377 1.00 14.39 24.75
CA ALA A 377 2.37 14.41 24.20
C ALA A 377 2.42 15.08 22.83
N MET A 378 1.47 14.81 21.95
CA MET A 378 1.38 15.46 20.63
C MET A 378 1.17 16.97 20.76
N ASP A 379 0.26 17.39 21.64
CA ASP A 379 -0.01 18.81 21.89
C ASP A 379 1.24 19.49 22.45
N ALA A 380 1.93 18.87 23.39
CA ALA A 380 3.17 19.41 23.96
C ALA A 380 4.28 19.58 22.92
N VAL A 381 4.46 18.60 22.02
CA VAL A 381 5.43 18.69 20.91
C VAL A 381 5.05 19.85 19.96
N ARG A 382 3.78 19.93 19.53
CA ARG A 382 3.30 21.04 18.70
C ARG A 382 3.58 22.38 19.35
N ASP A 383 3.14 22.56 20.60
CA ASP A 383 3.21 23.83 21.30
C ASP A 383 4.67 24.26 21.56
N HIS A 384 5.54 23.30 21.86
CA HIS A 384 6.98 23.57 22.01
C HIS A 384 7.55 24.20 20.72
N PHE A 385 7.40 23.53 19.57
CA PHE A 385 8.00 24.02 18.33
C PHE A 385 7.33 25.29 17.80
N MET A 386 6.00 25.44 17.98
CA MET A 386 5.30 26.67 17.62
C MET A 386 5.68 27.86 18.50
N SER A 387 6.10 27.62 19.76
CA SER A 387 6.60 28.68 20.64
C SER A 387 7.97 29.22 20.20
N LEU A 388 8.78 28.40 19.54
CA LEU A 388 10.10 28.79 19.04
C LEU A 388 10.01 29.56 17.72
N ALA A 389 9.15 29.13 16.81
CA ALA A 389 8.94 29.80 15.53
C ALA A 389 7.58 29.42 14.93
N LYS A 390 7.00 30.32 14.14
CA LYS A 390 5.79 30.01 13.35
C LYS A 390 6.17 29.08 12.19
N PRO A 391 5.52 27.92 12.03
CA PRO A 391 5.74 27.06 10.87
C PRO A 391 5.23 27.74 9.58
N GLU A 392 5.88 27.44 8.45
CA GLU A 392 5.44 27.84 7.11
C GLU A 392 4.11 27.15 6.74
N ARG A 393 3.95 25.89 7.19
CA ARG A 393 2.74 25.10 6.99
C ARG A 393 2.44 24.28 8.25
N PHE A 394 1.17 24.26 8.65
CA PHE A 394 0.66 23.41 9.72
C PHE A 394 -0.51 22.57 9.21
N LEU A 395 -0.47 21.26 9.44
CA LEU A 395 -1.53 20.31 9.12
C LEU A 395 -1.89 19.52 10.37
N ASP A 396 -3.20 19.34 10.61
CA ASP A 396 -3.76 18.74 11.83
C ASP A 396 -4.82 17.67 11.57
N PHE A 397 -4.99 17.22 10.33
CA PHE A 397 -6.04 16.27 9.95
C PHE A 397 -5.66 14.79 10.14
N ASP A 398 -4.38 14.46 10.44
CA ASP A 398 -3.89 13.12 10.77
C ASP A 398 -2.64 13.23 11.67
N GLY A 399 -2.86 13.53 12.95
CA GLY A 399 -1.81 14.03 13.84
C GLY A 399 -1.40 15.45 13.47
N TYR A 400 -0.18 15.83 13.81
CA TYR A 400 0.36 17.16 13.52
C TYR A 400 1.56 17.08 12.59
N ARG A 401 1.56 17.91 11.54
CA ARG A 401 2.74 18.17 10.72
C ARG A 401 3.06 19.64 10.77
N LEU A 402 4.32 19.95 11.08
CA LEU A 402 4.87 21.30 11.10
C LEU A 402 6.03 21.39 10.10
N ASP A 403 5.88 22.22 9.06
CA ASP A 403 6.93 22.48 8.09
C ASP A 403 7.61 23.82 8.40
N TYR A 404 8.95 23.82 8.46
CA TYR A 404 9.82 24.97 8.63
C TYR A 404 10.79 25.10 7.43
N PRO A 405 11.53 26.17 7.24
CA PRO A 405 12.36 26.38 6.04
C PRO A 405 13.34 25.24 5.72
N ASP A 406 13.95 24.64 6.75
CA ASP A 406 15.03 23.66 6.60
C ASP A 406 14.72 22.29 7.21
N TRP A 407 13.55 22.09 7.75
CA TRP A 407 13.14 20.85 8.40
C TRP A 407 11.61 20.78 8.55
N TRP A 408 11.12 19.56 8.79
CA TRP A 408 9.71 19.34 9.16
C TRP A 408 9.60 18.16 10.10
N LEU A 409 8.48 18.07 10.80
CA LEU A 409 8.12 16.92 11.61
C LEU A 409 6.67 16.51 11.38
N ASN A 410 6.39 15.22 11.59
CA ASN A 410 5.04 14.69 11.77
C ASN A 410 4.99 13.84 13.05
N ILE A 411 3.97 14.05 13.86
CA ILE A 411 3.68 13.26 15.05
C ILE A 411 2.20 12.89 15.05
N ARG A 412 1.90 11.58 15.17
CA ARG A 412 0.54 11.06 15.03
C ARG A 412 0.30 9.78 15.81
N PRO A 413 -0.93 9.50 16.25
CA PRO A 413 -1.26 8.19 16.80
C PRO A 413 -1.24 7.15 15.66
N SER A 414 -0.81 5.92 15.97
CA SER A 414 -1.02 4.80 15.05
C SER A 414 -2.50 4.43 14.98
N ASN A 415 -3.01 4.17 13.78
CA ASN A 415 -4.40 3.74 13.57
C ASN A 415 -4.63 2.26 13.90
N THR A 416 -3.56 1.48 14.02
CA THR A 416 -3.61 0.01 14.15
C THR A 416 -2.93 -0.51 15.40
N GLU A 417 -2.04 0.28 16.02
CA GLU A 417 -1.18 -0.14 17.13
C GLU A 417 -1.18 0.89 18.27
N PRO A 418 -0.84 0.51 19.50
CA PRO A 418 -0.85 1.41 20.65
C PRO A 418 0.36 2.35 20.72
N TYR A 419 0.85 2.84 19.56
CA TYR A 419 2.02 3.70 19.46
C TYR A 419 1.65 5.14 19.11
N LEU A 420 2.48 6.08 19.57
CA LEU A 420 2.64 7.41 19.01
C LEU A 420 3.83 7.35 18.04
N ARG A 421 3.60 7.73 16.79
CA ARG A 421 4.58 7.67 15.71
C ARG A 421 5.13 9.06 15.43
N PHE A 422 6.42 9.14 15.29
CA PHE A 422 7.13 10.38 14.98
C PHE A 422 8.06 10.18 13.80
N LEU A 423 8.13 11.17 12.93
CA LEU A 423 9.05 11.24 11.81
C LEU A 423 9.45 12.68 11.57
N CYS A 424 10.72 12.93 11.25
CA CYS A 424 11.21 14.23 10.86
C CYS A 424 12.31 14.16 9.80
N GLU A 425 12.46 15.25 9.07
CA GLU A 425 13.58 15.47 8.14
C GLU A 425 14.18 16.84 8.37
N ALA A 426 15.49 16.95 8.15
CA ALA A 426 16.19 18.21 8.20
C ALA A 426 17.32 18.25 7.15
N LYS A 427 17.67 19.46 6.68
CA LYS A 427 18.80 19.68 5.75
C LYS A 427 20.16 19.38 6.40
N SER A 428 20.26 19.34 7.72
CA SER A 428 21.49 18.97 8.42
C SER A 428 21.26 17.89 9.47
N GLU A 429 22.20 16.97 9.58
CA GLU A 429 22.15 15.91 10.61
C GLU A 429 22.16 16.49 12.03
N ALA A 430 22.83 17.61 12.27
CA ALA A 430 22.86 18.27 13.57
C ALA A 430 21.46 18.73 13.97
N LYS A 431 20.71 19.37 13.04
CA LYS A 431 19.33 19.79 13.27
C LYS A 431 18.39 18.59 13.42
N LEU A 432 18.58 17.54 12.63
CA LEU A 432 17.82 16.32 12.77
C LEU A 432 17.95 15.71 14.18
N LYS A 433 19.18 15.58 14.68
CA LYS A 433 19.45 15.06 16.03
C LYS A 433 18.84 15.94 17.13
N GLU A 434 18.97 17.26 17.01
CA GLU A 434 18.35 18.20 17.94
C GLU A 434 16.83 17.99 18.05
N ILE A 435 16.14 17.90 16.91
CA ILE A 435 14.69 17.70 16.87
C ILE A 435 14.31 16.36 17.52
N ILE A 436 15.01 15.27 17.16
CA ILE A 436 14.75 13.94 17.71
C ILE A 436 14.89 13.93 19.23
N GLU A 437 15.98 14.49 19.76
CA GLU A 437 16.23 14.51 21.22
C GLU A 437 15.22 15.41 21.95
N THR A 438 14.83 16.53 21.38
CA THR A 438 13.79 17.40 21.92
C THR A 438 12.45 16.65 22.01
N VAL A 439 12.02 15.98 20.94
CA VAL A 439 10.77 15.23 20.93
C VAL A 439 10.80 14.07 21.91
N LYS A 440 11.91 13.31 21.99
CA LYS A 440 12.07 12.24 22.98
C LYS A 440 11.94 12.76 24.41
N GLY A 441 12.55 13.92 24.72
CA GLY A 441 12.42 14.56 26.03
C GLY A 441 10.98 14.90 26.39
N ILE A 442 10.27 15.58 25.47
CA ILE A 442 8.85 15.96 25.68
C ILE A 442 7.97 14.72 25.84
N VAL A 443 8.14 13.70 24.99
CA VAL A 443 7.33 12.47 25.08
C VAL A 443 7.60 11.71 26.38
N ALA A 444 8.84 11.71 26.88
CA ALA A 444 9.17 11.05 28.15
C ALA A 444 8.47 11.69 29.36
N GLU A 445 8.21 13.00 29.35
CA GLU A 445 7.43 13.68 30.40
C GLU A 445 5.96 13.28 30.45
N HIS A 446 5.45 12.67 29.35
CA HIS A 446 4.06 12.24 29.19
C HIS A 446 3.90 10.70 29.25
N SER A 447 4.99 9.98 29.53
CA SER A 447 5.00 8.50 29.60
C SER A 447 4.49 7.96 30.93
#